data_48a4421700eb7b5e344bcd422b4c3f61
#
_entry.id   48a4421700eb7b5e344bcd422b4c3f61
#
_cell.length_a   1.000
_cell.length_b   1.000
_cell.length_c   1.000
_cell.angle_alpha   90.00
_cell.angle_beta   90.00
_cell.angle_gamma   90.00
#
_symmetry.space_group_name_H-M   'P 1'
#
loop_
_entity.id
_entity.type
_entity.pdbx_description
1 polymer ?
#
loop_
_entity_poly.entity_id
_entity_poly.type
_entity_poly.pdbx_seq_one_letter_code
_entity_poly.pdbx_strand_id
1 'polypeptide(L)'
;TERSVVMAQSISLLFGTLSVLMSWILARKLWDNRTAMKVGWFVALFPSLILYSALVMREIYVCFFLLVALNYVVDWSRTGSLKSFFLVILNFMIGMVFHGGIIVGLFVFLVIFSLKHIKELFKKIFNGFILYKPFIGFALIATFIVYNGVSNIYIPKIGTITNFDKLKKNIIYKNIVTHRGDAKYPDWVIAKSLNELIYKIPIKGIYFIFSPFPWDVKKSSHLMGMFDGFLHLFLTYLIFRNRKAIWADPALRIIFLMLLVYIAVYGVAIGNFGTGIRHRAKFIIMFILLAAPLLPKFIFYKKMKK
;
A
#
# COMPACT_ATOMS: atom_id res chain seq x y z
N THR A 1 -23.95 -8.63 -26.66
CA THR A 1 -22.70 -9.33 -26.31
C THR A 1 -22.82 -9.83 -24.90
N GLU A 2 -22.95 -11.17 -24.73
CA GLU A 2 -22.93 -11.80 -23.41
C GLU A 2 -21.60 -11.50 -22.71
N ARG A 3 -21.68 -11.00 -21.47
CA ARG A 3 -20.49 -10.73 -20.66
C ARG A 3 -19.88 -12.04 -20.20
N SER A 4 -18.76 -12.45 -20.77
CA SER A 4 -18.06 -13.68 -20.37
C SER A 4 -17.40 -13.48 -18.99
N VAL A 5 -17.97 -14.09 -17.96
CA VAL A 5 -17.40 -14.13 -16.59
C VAL A 5 -16.05 -14.84 -16.62
N VAL A 6 -15.92 -15.90 -17.41
CA VAL A 6 -14.67 -16.67 -17.54
C VAL A 6 -13.54 -15.81 -18.09
N MET A 7 -13.81 -14.98 -19.11
CA MET A 7 -12.83 -14.06 -19.65
C MET A 7 -12.36 -13.04 -18.61
N ALA A 8 -13.28 -12.46 -17.84
CA ALA A 8 -12.95 -11.52 -16.79
C ALA A 8 -12.12 -12.17 -15.66
N GLN A 9 -12.45 -13.42 -15.27
CA GLN A 9 -11.67 -14.18 -14.30
C GLN A 9 -10.27 -14.51 -14.83
N SER A 10 -10.15 -14.89 -16.12
CA SER A 10 -8.86 -15.17 -16.75
C SER A 10 -7.93 -13.95 -16.74
N ILE A 11 -8.49 -12.74 -17.00
CA ILE A 11 -7.73 -11.49 -16.91
C ILE A 11 -7.29 -11.25 -15.45
N SER A 12 -8.16 -11.45 -14.47
CA SER A 12 -7.79 -11.29 -13.05
C SER A 12 -6.69 -12.26 -12.63
N LEU A 13 -6.75 -13.53 -13.06
CA LEU A 13 -5.73 -14.54 -12.82
C LEU A 13 -4.40 -14.16 -13.49
N LEU A 14 -4.44 -13.63 -14.71
CA LEU A 14 -3.23 -13.12 -15.39
C LEU A 14 -2.54 -12.05 -14.53
N PHE A 15 -3.28 -11.04 -14.05
CA PHE A 15 -2.71 -10.01 -13.19
C PHE A 15 -2.22 -10.57 -11.83
N GLY A 16 -2.89 -11.59 -11.29
CA GLY A 16 -2.42 -12.33 -10.11
C GLY A 16 -1.07 -12.98 -10.35
N THR A 17 -0.93 -13.72 -11.44
CA THR A 17 0.32 -14.39 -11.83
C THR A 17 1.44 -13.38 -12.12
N LEU A 18 1.13 -12.31 -12.85
CA LEU A 18 2.09 -11.22 -13.08
C LEU A 18 2.52 -10.53 -11.78
N SER A 19 1.63 -10.44 -10.78
CA SER A 19 1.99 -9.91 -9.45
C SER A 19 2.99 -10.81 -8.73
N VAL A 20 2.91 -12.14 -8.86
CA VAL A 20 3.92 -13.07 -8.34
C VAL A 20 5.27 -12.81 -9.02
N LEU A 21 5.29 -12.74 -10.35
CA LEU A 21 6.52 -12.47 -11.11
C LEU A 21 7.13 -11.11 -10.72
N MET A 22 6.32 -10.06 -10.68
CA MET A 22 6.79 -8.71 -10.33
C MET A 22 7.29 -8.62 -8.89
N SER A 23 6.68 -9.36 -7.95
CA SER A 23 7.14 -9.43 -6.57
C SER A 23 8.49 -10.14 -6.45
N TRP A 24 8.70 -11.20 -7.24
CA TRP A 24 9.98 -11.89 -7.33
C TRP A 24 11.08 -10.99 -7.90
N ILE A 25 10.80 -10.27 -9.01
CA ILE A 25 11.73 -9.30 -9.61
C ILE A 25 12.11 -8.23 -8.60
N LEU A 26 11.12 -7.66 -7.91
CA LEU A 26 11.32 -6.61 -6.91
C LEU A 26 12.14 -7.11 -5.71
N ALA A 27 11.82 -8.29 -5.19
CA ALA A 27 12.56 -8.90 -4.10
C ALA A 27 14.01 -9.22 -4.48
N ARG A 28 14.26 -9.63 -5.74
CA ARG A 28 15.61 -9.83 -6.27
C ARG A 28 16.41 -8.53 -6.33
N LYS A 29 15.77 -7.41 -6.65
CA LYS A 29 16.41 -6.09 -6.63
C LYS A 29 16.74 -5.62 -5.20
N LEU A 30 15.86 -5.90 -4.24
CA LEU A 30 16.02 -5.45 -2.85
C LEU A 30 16.96 -6.32 -2.03
N TRP A 31 16.96 -7.62 -2.31
CA TRP A 31 17.67 -8.64 -1.55
C TRP A 31 18.55 -9.51 -2.46
N ASP A 32 18.31 -10.80 -2.48
CA ASP A 32 19.02 -11.80 -3.28
C ASP A 32 18.06 -12.80 -3.96
N ASN A 33 18.59 -13.65 -4.83
CA ASN A 33 17.80 -14.66 -5.54
C ASN A 33 17.10 -15.66 -4.60
N ARG A 34 17.72 -16.04 -3.48
CA ARG A 34 17.14 -17.00 -2.51
C ARG A 34 15.95 -16.35 -1.79
N THR A 35 16.09 -15.11 -1.40
CA THR A 35 15.04 -14.32 -0.78
C THR A 35 13.91 -14.04 -1.76
N ALA A 36 14.22 -13.73 -3.03
CA ALA A 36 13.23 -13.54 -4.08
C ALA A 36 12.36 -14.78 -4.31
N MET A 37 12.94 -15.98 -4.27
CA MET A 37 12.17 -17.24 -4.37
C MET A 37 11.20 -17.40 -3.19
N LYS A 38 11.60 -17.06 -1.97
CA LYS A 38 10.69 -17.07 -0.82
C LYS A 38 9.51 -16.12 -1.02
N VAL A 39 9.81 -14.88 -1.48
CA VAL A 39 8.76 -13.88 -1.76
C VAL A 39 7.80 -14.38 -2.82
N GLY A 40 8.30 -14.92 -3.95
CA GLY A 40 7.46 -15.49 -5.00
C GLY A 40 6.48 -16.55 -4.47
N TRP A 41 6.98 -17.49 -3.66
CA TRP A 41 6.13 -18.53 -3.05
C TRP A 41 5.13 -17.95 -2.04
N PHE A 42 5.55 -17.02 -1.17
CA PHE A 42 4.64 -16.39 -0.22
C PHE A 42 3.52 -15.62 -0.92
N VAL A 43 3.84 -14.88 -1.98
CA VAL A 43 2.83 -14.14 -2.76
C VAL A 43 1.90 -15.11 -3.49
N ALA A 44 2.45 -16.16 -4.11
CA ALA A 44 1.65 -17.16 -4.85
C ALA A 44 0.68 -17.93 -3.94
N LEU A 45 1.06 -18.18 -2.68
CA LEU A 45 0.28 -18.96 -1.73
C LEU A 45 -0.49 -18.12 -0.71
N PHE A 46 -0.43 -16.78 -0.80
CA PHE A 46 -1.11 -15.93 0.16
C PHE A 46 -2.63 -15.96 -0.04
N PRO A 47 -3.43 -16.40 0.98
CA PRO A 47 -4.84 -16.72 0.79
C PRO A 47 -5.68 -15.59 0.19
N SER A 48 -5.52 -14.34 0.68
CA SER A 48 -6.30 -13.21 0.16
C SER A 48 -5.89 -12.82 -1.27
N LEU A 49 -4.62 -13.01 -1.69
CA LEU A 49 -4.19 -12.78 -3.06
C LEU A 49 -4.75 -13.83 -4.02
N ILE A 50 -4.77 -15.12 -3.61
CA ILE A 50 -5.42 -16.19 -4.38
C ILE A 50 -6.90 -15.86 -4.56
N LEU A 51 -7.58 -15.54 -3.47
CA LEU A 51 -9.01 -15.23 -3.50
C LEU A 51 -9.32 -14.07 -4.47
N TYR A 52 -8.59 -12.96 -4.36
CA TYR A 52 -8.86 -11.78 -5.20
C TYR A 52 -8.35 -11.91 -6.63
N SER A 53 -7.43 -12.83 -6.92
CA SER A 53 -7.07 -13.17 -8.29
C SER A 53 -8.10 -14.09 -8.97
N ALA A 54 -8.77 -14.95 -8.21
CA ALA A 54 -9.84 -15.82 -8.72
C ALA A 54 -11.18 -15.07 -8.90
N LEU A 55 -11.42 -14.04 -8.09
CA LEU A 55 -12.61 -13.20 -8.19
C LEU A 55 -12.33 -12.01 -9.15
N VAL A 56 -13.39 -11.55 -9.86
CA VAL A 56 -13.29 -10.36 -10.71
C VAL A 56 -13.32 -9.11 -9.84
N MET A 57 -12.22 -8.88 -9.13
CA MET A 57 -12.10 -7.81 -8.14
C MET A 57 -10.93 -6.89 -8.48
N ARG A 58 -11.15 -5.58 -8.34
CA ARG A 58 -10.15 -4.56 -8.68
C ARG A 58 -8.88 -4.59 -7.80
N GLU A 59 -8.92 -5.29 -6.68
CA GLU A 59 -7.83 -5.36 -5.71
C GLU A 59 -6.55 -5.92 -6.31
N ILE A 60 -6.65 -6.92 -7.18
CA ILE A 60 -5.47 -7.54 -7.81
C ILE A 60 -4.78 -6.60 -8.82
N TYR A 61 -5.55 -5.82 -9.57
CA TYR A 61 -5.01 -4.82 -10.50
C TYR A 61 -4.26 -3.71 -9.74
N VAL A 62 -4.85 -3.23 -8.63
CA VAL A 62 -4.21 -2.24 -7.75
C VAL A 62 -2.90 -2.78 -7.18
N CYS A 63 -2.90 -4.04 -6.74
CA CYS A 63 -1.72 -4.75 -6.25
C CYS A 63 -0.61 -4.81 -7.29
N PHE A 64 -0.94 -5.19 -8.53
CA PHE A 64 -0.01 -5.26 -9.65
C PHE A 64 0.61 -3.90 -9.98
N PHE A 65 -0.19 -2.85 -10.18
CA PHE A 65 0.34 -1.52 -10.51
C PHE A 65 1.12 -0.90 -9.35
N LEU A 66 0.76 -1.19 -8.10
CA LEU A 66 1.57 -0.84 -6.94
C LEU A 66 2.94 -1.52 -7.00
N LEU A 67 3.00 -2.81 -7.31
CA LEU A 67 4.27 -3.55 -7.47
C LEU A 67 5.15 -2.96 -8.56
N VAL A 68 4.57 -2.65 -9.72
CA VAL A 68 5.32 -2.03 -10.82
C VAL A 68 5.83 -0.65 -10.41
N ALA A 69 5.00 0.16 -9.75
CA ALA A 69 5.41 1.45 -9.21
C ALA A 69 6.58 1.29 -8.21
N LEU A 70 6.49 0.35 -7.26
CA LEU A 70 7.56 0.07 -6.29
C LEU A 70 8.85 -0.40 -6.95
N ASN A 71 8.79 -1.17 -8.05
CA ASN A 71 9.98 -1.51 -8.82
C ASN A 71 10.71 -0.28 -9.32
N TYR A 72 9.98 0.71 -9.85
CA TYR A 72 10.58 1.96 -10.32
C TYR A 72 10.97 2.89 -9.18
N VAL A 73 10.32 2.84 -8.02
CA VAL A 73 10.76 3.53 -6.79
C VAL A 73 12.14 3.05 -6.37
N VAL A 74 12.38 1.72 -6.41
CA VAL A 74 13.69 1.14 -6.11
C VAL A 74 14.74 1.58 -7.12
N ASP A 75 14.42 1.51 -8.42
CA ASP A 75 15.33 1.96 -9.49
C ASP A 75 15.67 3.44 -9.32
N TRP A 76 14.67 4.30 -9.08
CA TRP A 76 14.89 5.72 -8.82
C TRP A 76 15.73 5.96 -7.55
N SER A 77 15.44 5.25 -6.47
CA SER A 77 16.17 5.40 -5.21
C SER A 77 17.68 5.14 -5.37
N ARG A 78 18.04 4.18 -6.24
CA ARG A 78 19.42 3.75 -6.52
C ARG A 78 20.13 4.59 -7.56
N THR A 79 19.42 4.96 -8.63
CA THR A 79 20.04 5.61 -9.81
C THR A 79 19.76 7.10 -9.91
N GLY A 80 18.73 7.61 -9.22
CA GLY A 80 18.25 9.00 -9.40
C GLY A 80 17.66 9.28 -10.78
N SER A 81 17.34 8.24 -11.57
CA SER A 81 16.87 8.35 -12.96
C SER A 81 15.52 9.04 -13.06
N LEU A 82 15.43 10.08 -13.93
CA LEU A 82 14.17 10.75 -14.27
C LEU A 82 13.19 9.82 -14.97
N LYS A 83 13.69 8.87 -15.79
CA LYS A 83 12.84 7.86 -16.41
C LYS A 83 12.09 7.04 -15.34
N SER A 84 12.81 6.56 -14.34
CA SER A 84 12.20 5.83 -13.23
C SER A 84 11.22 6.69 -12.44
N PHE A 85 11.52 7.98 -12.21
CA PHE A 85 10.63 8.93 -11.56
C PHE A 85 9.29 9.06 -12.30
N PHE A 86 9.30 9.28 -13.62
CA PHE A 86 8.08 9.38 -14.40
C PHE A 86 7.31 8.06 -14.48
N LEU A 87 8.01 6.91 -14.52
CA LEU A 87 7.38 5.59 -14.50
C LEU A 87 6.72 5.28 -13.16
N VAL A 88 7.24 5.78 -12.04
CA VAL A 88 6.55 5.73 -10.74
C VAL A 88 5.22 6.47 -10.85
N ILE A 89 5.23 7.71 -11.31
CA ILE A 89 4.02 8.53 -11.44
C ILE A 89 3.00 7.83 -12.34
N LEU A 90 3.43 7.39 -13.53
CA LEU A 90 2.55 6.72 -14.50
C LEU A 90 1.85 5.49 -13.88
N ASN A 91 2.59 4.62 -13.20
CA ASN A 91 2.01 3.40 -12.62
C ASN A 91 1.06 3.69 -11.44
N PHE A 92 1.37 4.70 -10.61
CA PHE A 92 0.40 5.16 -9.62
C PHE A 92 -0.86 5.74 -10.25
N MET A 93 -0.74 6.52 -11.34
CA MET A 93 -1.89 7.07 -12.06
C MET A 93 -2.75 5.97 -12.69
N ILE A 94 -2.15 4.96 -13.31
CA ILE A 94 -2.90 3.80 -13.83
C ILE A 94 -3.60 3.06 -12.67
N GLY A 95 -2.89 2.83 -11.55
CA GLY A 95 -3.48 2.20 -10.37
C GLY A 95 -4.66 2.98 -9.79
N MET A 96 -4.65 4.31 -9.89
CA MET A 96 -5.76 5.19 -9.46
C MET A 96 -7.06 4.96 -10.25
N VAL A 97 -6.97 4.56 -11.51
CA VAL A 97 -8.16 4.20 -12.31
C VAL A 97 -8.94 3.07 -11.63
N PHE A 98 -8.24 2.10 -11.03
CA PHE A 98 -8.88 1.00 -10.30
C PHE A 98 -9.26 1.38 -8.88
N HIS A 99 -8.44 2.22 -8.20
CA HIS A 99 -8.73 2.63 -6.82
C HIS A 99 -7.99 3.92 -6.43
N GLY A 100 -8.74 5.02 -6.29
CA GLY A 100 -8.17 6.34 -5.97
C GLY A 100 -7.29 6.41 -4.71
N GLY A 101 -7.50 5.54 -3.73
CA GLY A 101 -6.69 5.54 -2.50
C GLY A 101 -5.20 5.19 -2.69
N ILE A 102 -4.81 4.69 -3.89
CA ILE A 102 -3.39 4.41 -4.19
C ILE A 102 -2.57 5.71 -4.33
N ILE A 103 -3.22 6.86 -4.56
CA ILE A 103 -2.60 8.19 -4.64
C ILE A 103 -1.77 8.52 -3.40
N VAL A 104 -2.11 7.96 -2.25
CA VAL A 104 -1.37 8.15 -0.99
C VAL A 104 0.09 7.74 -1.15
N GLY A 105 0.36 6.62 -1.85
CA GLY A 105 1.74 6.18 -2.12
C GLY A 105 2.49 7.14 -3.05
N LEU A 106 1.80 7.67 -4.08
CA LEU A 106 2.38 8.70 -4.94
C LEU A 106 2.72 9.96 -4.15
N PHE A 107 1.83 10.41 -3.29
CA PHE A 107 2.06 11.58 -2.43
C PHE A 107 3.30 11.37 -1.53
N VAL A 108 3.40 10.22 -0.84
CA VAL A 108 4.58 9.89 -0.03
C VAL A 108 5.86 9.88 -0.87
N PHE A 109 5.81 9.29 -2.07
CA PHE A 109 6.94 9.29 -2.99
C PHE A 109 7.39 10.71 -3.37
N LEU A 110 6.44 11.58 -3.75
CA LEU A 110 6.74 12.96 -4.13
C LEU A 110 7.30 13.76 -2.96
N VAL A 111 6.80 13.57 -1.73
CA VAL A 111 7.35 14.20 -0.53
C VAL A 111 8.80 13.75 -0.31
N ILE A 112 9.09 12.45 -0.37
CA ILE A 112 10.44 11.91 -0.20
C ILE A 112 11.38 12.42 -1.31
N PHE A 113 10.89 12.44 -2.55
CA PHE A 113 11.62 13.04 -3.68
C PHE A 113 12.00 14.49 -3.42
N SER A 114 11.04 15.29 -2.99
CA SER A 114 11.26 16.71 -2.69
C SER A 114 12.25 16.92 -1.55
N LEU A 115 12.09 16.16 -0.44
CA LEU A 115 13.01 16.25 0.71
C LEU A 115 14.44 15.82 0.35
N LYS A 116 14.61 14.82 -0.53
CA LYS A 116 15.93 14.39 -0.98
C LYS A 116 16.67 15.49 -1.75
N HIS A 117 15.94 16.24 -2.58
CA HIS A 117 16.53 17.25 -3.47
C HIS A 117 16.52 18.67 -2.94
N ILE A 118 15.79 18.96 -1.85
CA ILE A 118 15.67 20.32 -1.31
C ILE A 118 17.03 20.92 -0.89
N LYS A 119 17.90 20.11 -0.28
CA LYS A 119 19.25 20.53 0.13
C LYS A 119 20.13 20.83 -1.07
N GLU A 120 20.04 20.03 -2.12
CA GLU A 120 20.78 20.24 -3.37
C GLU A 120 20.27 21.49 -4.10
N LEU A 121 18.95 21.70 -4.08
CA LEU A 121 18.31 22.88 -4.66
C LEU A 121 18.84 24.17 -4.00
N PHE A 122 18.78 24.26 -2.66
CA PHE A 122 19.29 25.43 -1.94
C PHE A 122 20.77 25.67 -2.21
N LYS A 123 21.62 24.63 -2.12
CA LYS A 123 23.06 24.77 -2.36
C LYS A 123 23.39 25.29 -3.75
N LYS A 124 22.59 24.94 -4.78
CA LYS A 124 22.87 25.34 -6.16
C LYS A 124 22.21 26.66 -6.58
N ILE A 125 21.06 27.02 -5.99
CA ILE A 125 20.49 28.36 -6.14
C ILE A 125 21.50 29.41 -5.63
N PHE A 126 22.10 29.18 -4.48
CA PHE A 126 23.15 30.08 -3.93
C PHE A 126 24.40 30.13 -4.81
N ASN A 127 24.68 29.12 -5.64
CA ASN A 127 25.83 29.10 -6.56
C ASN A 127 25.47 29.51 -8.00
N GLY A 128 24.26 30.05 -8.24
CA GLY A 128 23.83 30.55 -9.55
C GLY A 128 23.48 29.47 -10.59
N PHE A 129 23.40 28.21 -10.20
CA PHE A 129 23.02 27.10 -11.11
C PHE A 129 21.56 26.66 -10.91
N ILE A 130 20.76 26.72 -11.97
CA ILE A 130 19.40 26.23 -11.98
C ILE A 130 19.41 24.71 -12.24
N LEU A 131 19.00 23.93 -11.23
CA LEU A 131 18.82 22.47 -11.36
C LEU A 131 17.43 22.15 -11.87
N TYR A 132 17.35 21.65 -13.09
CA TYR A 132 16.07 21.27 -13.69
C TYR A 132 15.40 20.06 -13.00
N LYS A 133 16.17 19.08 -12.49
CA LYS A 133 15.62 17.85 -11.89
C LYS A 133 14.74 18.08 -10.65
N PRO A 134 15.22 18.73 -9.57
CA PRO A 134 14.34 19.05 -8.46
C PRO A 134 13.23 20.04 -8.83
N PHE A 135 13.48 20.96 -9.78
CA PHE A 135 12.49 21.92 -10.22
C PHE A 135 11.26 21.27 -10.85
N ILE A 136 11.45 20.21 -11.66
CA ILE A 136 10.33 19.44 -12.23
C ILE A 136 9.48 18.80 -11.14
N GLY A 137 10.09 18.19 -10.12
CA GLY A 137 9.36 17.58 -9.01
C GLY A 137 8.57 18.60 -8.20
N PHE A 138 9.17 19.74 -7.86
CA PHE A 138 8.48 20.84 -7.16
C PHE A 138 7.39 21.46 -8.02
N ALA A 139 7.62 21.65 -9.32
CA ALA A 139 6.62 22.17 -10.25
C ALA A 139 5.41 21.23 -10.36
N LEU A 140 5.64 19.91 -10.42
CA LEU A 140 4.55 18.92 -10.43
C LEU A 140 3.77 18.93 -9.12
N ILE A 141 4.44 19.03 -7.97
CA ILE A 141 3.77 19.14 -6.67
C ILE A 141 2.99 20.46 -6.58
N ALA A 142 3.60 21.58 -6.98
CA ALA A 142 2.94 22.88 -6.98
C ALA A 142 1.74 22.90 -7.93
N THR A 143 1.89 22.38 -9.14
CA THR A 143 0.78 22.23 -10.11
C THR A 143 -0.32 21.33 -9.52
N PHE A 144 0.04 20.23 -8.88
CA PHE A 144 -0.92 19.36 -8.21
C PHE A 144 -1.65 20.11 -7.08
N ILE A 145 -0.95 20.88 -6.24
CA ILE A 145 -1.53 21.66 -5.15
C ILE A 145 -2.43 22.78 -5.71
N VAL A 146 -1.95 23.53 -6.70
CA VAL A 146 -2.69 24.65 -7.32
C VAL A 146 -3.91 24.12 -8.06
N TYR A 147 -3.76 23.09 -8.87
CA TYR A 147 -4.88 22.46 -9.57
C TYR A 147 -5.94 21.96 -8.57
N ASN A 148 -5.51 21.40 -7.44
CA ASN A 148 -6.40 20.94 -6.37
C ASN A 148 -7.00 22.09 -5.54
N GLY A 149 -6.31 23.21 -5.40
CA GLY A 149 -6.82 24.38 -4.70
C GLY A 149 -7.81 25.23 -5.53
N VAL A 150 -7.69 25.19 -6.87
CA VAL A 150 -8.53 25.95 -7.81
C VAL A 150 -9.70 25.13 -8.35
N SER A 151 -9.49 23.85 -8.61
CA SER A 151 -10.53 22.93 -9.01
C SER A 151 -11.03 22.15 -7.79
N ASN A 152 -12.35 22.10 -7.61
CA ASN A 152 -13.02 21.29 -6.59
C ASN A 152 -12.66 19.80 -6.77
N ILE A 153 -11.49 19.36 -6.29
CA ILE A 153 -11.07 17.99 -6.47
C ILE A 153 -11.94 17.08 -5.64
N TYR A 154 -12.62 16.24 -6.36
CA TYR A 154 -13.27 15.07 -5.79
C TYR A 154 -12.22 13.98 -5.56
N ILE A 155 -11.70 13.86 -4.35
CA ILE A 155 -10.92 12.69 -3.97
C ILE A 155 -11.92 11.57 -3.69
N PRO A 156 -11.90 10.47 -4.50
CA PRO A 156 -12.78 9.33 -4.24
C PRO A 156 -12.65 8.87 -2.80
N LYS A 157 -13.79 8.80 -2.08
CA LYS A 157 -13.93 8.48 -0.65
C LYS A 157 -13.63 9.61 0.36
N ILE A 158 -12.99 10.71 -0.01
CA ILE A 158 -12.78 11.88 0.88
C ILE A 158 -13.78 12.98 0.55
N GLY A 159 -14.21 13.08 -0.72
CA GLY A 159 -15.13 14.12 -1.19
C GLY A 159 -14.38 15.32 -1.76
N THR A 160 -15.11 16.38 -2.09
CA THR A 160 -14.58 17.63 -2.66
C THR A 160 -13.90 18.45 -1.58
N ILE A 161 -12.62 18.79 -1.74
CA ILE A 161 -11.87 19.66 -0.82
C ILE A 161 -12.14 21.12 -1.22
N THR A 162 -13.33 21.60 -0.92
CA THR A 162 -13.67 23.04 -1.08
C THR A 162 -13.54 23.84 0.20
N ASN A 163 -13.55 23.17 1.34
CA ASN A 163 -13.47 23.79 2.66
C ASN A 163 -12.93 22.77 3.67
N PHE A 164 -11.97 23.18 4.49
CA PHE A 164 -11.34 22.35 5.50
C PHE A 164 -12.35 21.78 6.53
N ASP A 165 -13.39 22.52 6.83
CA ASP A 165 -14.45 22.06 7.74
C ASP A 165 -15.37 21.01 7.10
N LYS A 166 -15.62 21.08 5.79
CA LYS A 166 -16.33 20.02 5.06
C LYS A 166 -15.46 18.74 5.00
N LEU A 167 -14.16 18.87 4.79
CA LEU A 167 -13.23 17.75 4.82
C LEU A 167 -13.27 17.04 6.17
N LYS A 168 -13.18 17.80 7.28
CA LYS A 168 -13.28 17.27 8.64
C LYS A 168 -14.57 16.49 8.86
N LYS A 169 -15.71 17.12 8.54
CA LYS A 169 -17.04 16.48 8.66
C LYS A 169 -17.14 15.22 7.81
N ASN A 170 -16.62 15.23 6.58
CA ASN A 170 -16.65 14.07 5.69
C ASN A 170 -15.80 12.89 6.20
N ILE A 171 -14.63 13.14 6.79
CA ILE A 171 -13.78 12.09 7.36
C ILE A 171 -14.51 11.42 8.54
N ILE A 172 -15.06 12.20 9.47
CA ILE A 172 -15.79 11.69 10.62
C ILE A 172 -17.07 10.98 10.17
N TYR A 173 -17.84 11.58 9.27
CA TYR A 173 -19.04 10.98 8.71
C TYR A 173 -18.75 9.61 8.08
N LYS A 174 -17.70 9.48 7.27
CA LYS A 174 -17.30 8.20 6.69
C LYS A 174 -16.89 7.18 7.73
N ASN A 175 -16.18 7.61 8.77
CA ASN A 175 -15.81 6.75 9.88
C ASN A 175 -17.05 6.13 10.54
N ILE A 176 -18.09 6.94 10.76
CA ILE A 176 -19.35 6.50 11.35
C ILE A 176 -20.15 5.63 10.37
N VAL A 177 -20.28 6.04 9.12
CA VAL A 177 -21.06 5.32 8.09
C VAL A 177 -20.47 3.96 7.74
N THR A 178 -19.13 3.81 7.80
CA THR A 178 -18.48 2.51 7.58
C THR A 178 -18.60 1.56 8.77
N HIS A 179 -19.00 2.07 9.94
CA HIS A 179 -19.22 1.32 11.18
C HIS A 179 -20.60 0.65 11.20
N ARG A 180 -20.79 -0.40 10.39
CA ARG A 180 -22.06 -1.08 10.24
C ARG A 180 -21.93 -2.59 10.00
N GLY A 181 -23.01 -3.32 10.28
CA GLY A 181 -23.09 -4.78 10.08
C GLY A 181 -22.34 -5.57 11.15
N ASP A 182 -22.33 -6.90 11.00
CA ASP A 182 -21.73 -7.83 11.96
C ASP A 182 -20.19 -7.75 12.02
N ALA A 183 -19.58 -7.22 10.96
CA ALA A 183 -18.14 -7.04 10.83
C ALA A 183 -17.65 -5.67 11.32
N LYS A 184 -18.49 -4.89 12.02
CA LYS A 184 -18.11 -3.57 12.54
C LYS A 184 -17.03 -3.67 13.61
N TYR A 185 -16.13 -2.67 13.67
CA TYR A 185 -15.20 -2.55 14.78
C TYR A 185 -15.94 -2.28 16.10
N PRO A 186 -15.35 -2.57 17.26
CA PRO A 186 -15.92 -2.16 18.55
C PRO A 186 -16.15 -0.65 18.60
N ASP A 187 -17.20 -0.22 19.29
CA ASP A 187 -17.62 1.19 19.34
C ASP A 187 -16.53 2.12 19.89
N TRP A 188 -15.71 1.63 20.82
CA TRP A 188 -14.58 2.38 21.39
C TRP A 188 -13.45 2.69 20.40
N VAL A 189 -13.34 1.94 19.29
CA VAL A 189 -12.36 2.18 18.21
C VAL A 189 -12.78 3.34 17.33
N ILE A 190 -14.09 3.61 17.24
CA ILE A 190 -14.64 4.61 16.34
C ILE A 190 -14.46 6.02 16.93
N ALA A 191 -13.96 6.92 16.10
CA ALA A 191 -13.81 8.33 16.48
C ALA A 191 -15.08 9.12 16.14
N LYS A 192 -15.58 9.87 17.11
CA LYS A 192 -16.77 10.75 16.98
C LYS A 192 -16.36 12.20 16.72
N SER A 193 -15.10 12.56 16.98
CA SER A 193 -14.56 13.90 16.75
C SER A 193 -13.16 13.81 16.13
N LEU A 194 -12.64 14.95 15.63
CA LEU A 194 -11.27 15.00 15.10
C LEU A 194 -10.20 14.77 16.17
N ASN A 195 -10.41 15.33 17.34
CA ASN A 195 -9.48 15.14 18.45
C ASN A 195 -9.40 13.66 18.81
N GLU A 196 -10.56 12.98 18.88
CA GLU A 196 -10.59 11.52 19.06
C GLU A 196 -9.88 10.79 17.92
N LEU A 197 -10.05 11.23 16.69
CA LEU A 197 -9.46 10.60 15.53
C LEU A 197 -7.93 10.60 15.63
N ILE A 198 -7.32 11.72 16.01
CA ILE A 198 -5.85 11.87 16.07
C ILE A 198 -5.24 10.84 17.02
N TYR A 199 -5.72 10.74 18.26
CA TYR A 199 -5.15 9.78 19.20
C TYR A 199 -5.59 8.33 18.95
N LYS A 200 -6.69 8.12 18.21
CA LYS A 200 -7.16 6.78 17.80
C LYS A 200 -6.49 6.26 16.52
N ILE A 201 -5.69 7.07 15.78
CA ILE A 201 -5.00 6.61 14.56
C ILE A 201 -4.22 5.30 14.78
N PRO A 202 -3.39 5.13 15.82
CA PRO A 202 -2.65 3.90 16.04
C PRO A 202 -3.56 2.69 16.27
N ILE A 203 -4.61 2.86 17.10
CA ILE A 203 -5.57 1.81 17.41
C ILE A 203 -6.34 1.39 16.14
N LYS A 204 -6.79 2.36 15.36
CA LYS A 204 -7.47 2.11 14.08
C LYS A 204 -6.55 1.44 13.06
N GLY A 205 -5.28 1.80 13.03
CA GLY A 205 -4.26 1.09 12.23
C GLY A 205 -4.10 -0.36 12.64
N ILE A 206 -4.07 -0.66 13.94
CA ILE A 206 -4.03 -2.02 14.49
C ILE A 206 -5.28 -2.80 14.07
N TYR A 207 -6.47 -2.23 14.24
CA TYR A 207 -7.70 -2.87 13.79
C TYR A 207 -7.75 -3.07 12.28
N PHE A 208 -7.28 -2.11 11.51
CA PHE A 208 -7.20 -2.24 10.05
C PHE A 208 -6.33 -3.43 9.61
N ILE A 209 -5.18 -3.64 10.26
CA ILE A 209 -4.23 -4.68 9.84
C ILE A 209 -4.61 -6.06 10.40
N PHE A 210 -5.00 -6.14 11.68
CA PHE A 210 -5.06 -7.42 12.38
C PHE A 210 -6.47 -7.95 12.62
N SER A 211 -7.53 -7.10 12.51
CA SER A 211 -8.90 -7.57 12.76
C SER A 211 -9.41 -8.50 11.61
N PRO A 212 -10.37 -9.39 11.91
CA PRO A 212 -11.02 -9.56 13.21
C PRO A 212 -10.11 -10.27 14.22
N PHE A 213 -10.17 -9.80 15.47
CA PHE A 213 -9.59 -10.51 16.59
C PHE A 213 -10.50 -11.67 17.06
N PRO A 214 -10.02 -12.62 17.88
CA PRO A 214 -10.84 -13.74 18.35
C PRO A 214 -12.19 -13.32 18.96
N TRP A 215 -12.21 -12.20 19.68
CA TRP A 215 -13.42 -11.64 20.30
C TRP A 215 -14.37 -10.92 19.35
N ASP A 216 -13.91 -10.61 18.12
CA ASP A 216 -14.73 -10.00 17.06
C ASP A 216 -15.44 -11.05 16.19
N VAL A 217 -15.08 -12.34 16.34
CA VAL A 217 -15.59 -13.42 15.51
C VAL A 217 -16.99 -13.79 15.96
N LYS A 218 -17.99 -13.52 15.11
CA LYS A 218 -19.40 -13.83 15.34
C LYS A 218 -19.96 -14.91 14.41
N LYS A 219 -19.26 -15.19 13.31
CA LYS A 219 -19.68 -16.12 12.25
C LYS A 219 -18.49 -16.89 11.73
N SER A 220 -18.70 -18.09 11.18
CA SER A 220 -17.66 -18.92 10.59
C SER A 220 -16.93 -18.22 9.44
N SER A 221 -17.60 -17.38 8.66
CA SER A 221 -16.95 -16.57 7.60
C SER A 221 -15.92 -15.57 8.11
N HIS A 222 -15.97 -15.18 9.40
CA HIS A 222 -14.97 -14.30 10.01
C HIS A 222 -13.64 -15.02 10.30
N LEU A 223 -13.64 -16.35 10.41
CA LEU A 223 -12.43 -17.15 10.68
C LEU A 223 -11.36 -16.98 9.60
N MET A 224 -11.78 -16.95 8.32
CA MET A 224 -10.86 -16.66 7.20
C MET A 224 -10.17 -15.29 7.37
N GLY A 225 -10.94 -14.29 7.77
CA GLY A 225 -10.39 -12.96 8.05
C GLY A 225 -9.46 -12.92 9.24
N MET A 226 -9.75 -13.69 10.30
CA MET A 226 -8.90 -13.84 11.48
C MET A 226 -7.58 -14.52 11.12
N PHE A 227 -7.61 -15.59 10.32
CA PHE A 227 -6.40 -16.24 9.82
C PHE A 227 -5.53 -15.27 9.00
N ASP A 228 -6.13 -14.50 8.09
CA ASP A 228 -5.43 -13.46 7.34
C ASP A 228 -4.83 -12.38 8.30
N GLY A 229 -5.53 -12.03 9.38
CA GLY A 229 -5.02 -11.14 10.44
C GLY A 229 -3.79 -11.70 11.15
N PHE A 230 -3.78 -12.99 11.49
CA PHE A 230 -2.60 -13.65 12.08
C PHE A 230 -1.40 -13.69 11.12
N LEU A 231 -1.62 -13.89 9.82
CA LEU A 231 -0.55 -13.81 8.83
C LEU A 231 0.06 -12.39 8.79
N HIS A 232 -0.77 -11.34 8.86
CA HIS A 232 -0.27 -9.96 8.94
C HIS A 232 0.50 -9.70 10.24
N LEU A 233 0.04 -10.25 11.37
CA LEU A 233 0.75 -10.15 12.65
C LEU A 233 2.12 -10.83 12.58
N PHE A 234 2.19 -12.03 12.02
CA PHE A 234 3.44 -12.74 11.76
C PHE A 234 4.40 -11.94 10.88
N LEU A 235 3.92 -11.39 9.76
CA LEU A 235 4.74 -10.56 8.89
C LEU A 235 5.21 -9.27 9.59
N THR A 236 4.34 -8.63 10.38
CA THR A 236 4.71 -7.44 11.17
C THR A 236 5.81 -7.76 12.18
N TYR A 237 5.73 -8.91 12.86
CA TYR A 237 6.80 -9.39 13.73
C TYR A 237 8.13 -9.56 12.98
N LEU A 238 8.10 -10.16 11.79
CA LEU A 238 9.30 -10.32 10.95
C LEU A 238 9.85 -8.96 10.48
N ILE A 239 9.00 -8.01 10.13
CA ILE A 239 9.40 -6.63 9.78
C ILE A 239 10.12 -5.98 10.97
N PHE A 240 9.56 -6.10 12.16
CA PHE A 240 10.21 -5.58 13.36
C PHE A 240 11.58 -6.21 13.61
N ARG A 241 11.71 -7.53 13.43
CA ARG A 241 12.99 -8.25 13.51
C ARG A 241 13.98 -7.76 12.44
N ASN A 242 13.50 -7.43 11.25
CA ASN A 242 14.31 -6.98 10.11
C ASN A 242 14.56 -5.45 10.08
N ARG A 243 14.13 -4.70 11.09
CA ARG A 243 14.14 -3.23 11.10
C ARG A 243 15.50 -2.61 10.81
N LYS A 244 16.61 -3.22 11.28
CA LYS A 244 17.97 -2.71 11.03
C LYS A 244 18.30 -2.67 9.53
N ALA A 245 18.00 -3.73 8.79
CA ALA A 245 18.20 -3.79 7.35
C ALA A 245 17.26 -2.82 6.60
N ILE A 246 16.01 -2.69 7.05
CA ILE A 246 15.05 -1.74 6.47
C ILE A 246 15.55 -0.29 6.61
N TRP A 247 16.08 0.09 7.77
CA TRP A 247 16.61 1.44 7.96
C TRP A 247 17.94 1.68 7.27
N ALA A 248 18.74 0.65 7.01
CA ALA A 248 20.01 0.75 6.30
C ALA A 248 19.84 1.04 4.80
N ASP A 249 18.81 0.45 4.15
CA ASP A 249 18.57 0.60 2.70
C ASP A 249 17.54 1.71 2.42
N PRO A 250 17.89 2.75 1.64
CA PRO A 250 16.97 3.84 1.29
C PRO A 250 15.69 3.38 0.60
N ALA A 251 15.77 2.38 -0.29
CA ALA A 251 14.60 1.88 -1.01
C ALA A 251 13.62 1.16 -0.08
N LEU A 252 14.14 0.34 0.84
CA LEU A 252 13.32 -0.33 1.86
C LEU A 252 12.67 0.68 2.82
N ARG A 253 13.38 1.74 3.20
CA ARG A 253 12.81 2.84 4.01
C ARG A 253 11.64 3.51 3.31
N ILE A 254 11.75 3.77 2.00
CA ILE A 254 10.66 4.38 1.22
C ILE A 254 9.44 3.45 1.23
N ILE A 255 9.61 2.16 0.96
CA ILE A 255 8.55 1.17 0.98
C ILE A 255 7.90 1.10 2.36
N PHE A 256 8.71 1.09 3.43
CA PHE A 256 8.22 1.06 4.81
C PHE A 256 7.41 2.31 5.18
N LEU A 257 7.90 3.50 4.82
CA LEU A 257 7.18 4.76 5.06
C LEU A 257 5.86 4.81 4.28
N MET A 258 5.86 4.37 3.02
CA MET A 258 4.62 4.25 2.24
C MET A 258 3.62 3.32 2.94
N LEU A 259 4.07 2.15 3.42
CA LEU A 259 3.23 1.21 4.13
C LEU A 259 2.62 1.83 5.39
N LEU A 260 3.41 2.52 6.21
CA LEU A 260 2.93 3.18 7.43
C LEU A 260 1.85 4.23 7.13
N VAL A 261 2.05 5.05 6.09
CA VAL A 261 1.06 6.07 5.70
C VAL A 261 -0.20 5.40 5.14
N TYR A 262 -0.10 4.32 4.35
CA TYR A 262 -1.27 3.54 3.93
C TYR A 262 -2.04 2.99 5.13
N ILE A 263 -1.36 2.42 6.12
CA ILE A 263 -1.98 1.90 7.35
C ILE A 263 -2.72 3.01 8.08
N ALA A 264 -2.10 4.17 8.25
CA ALA A 264 -2.73 5.30 8.93
C ALA A 264 -3.97 5.81 8.19
N VAL A 265 -3.86 6.06 6.88
CA VAL A 265 -4.96 6.61 6.06
C VAL A 265 -6.13 5.63 5.95
N TYR A 266 -5.85 4.35 5.68
CA TYR A 266 -6.91 3.34 5.60
C TYR A 266 -7.49 2.97 6.96
N GLY A 267 -6.66 2.93 8.00
CA GLY A 267 -7.12 2.76 9.38
C GLY A 267 -8.12 3.83 9.77
N VAL A 268 -7.82 5.10 9.47
CA VAL A 268 -8.74 6.22 9.69
C VAL A 268 -10.05 6.07 8.92
N ALA A 269 -10.00 5.64 7.67
CA ALA A 269 -11.14 5.62 6.76
C ALA A 269 -12.09 4.43 6.95
N ILE A 270 -11.65 3.37 7.65
CA ILE A 270 -12.37 2.09 7.75
C ILE A 270 -12.87 1.87 9.17
N GLY A 271 -14.14 1.48 9.29
CA GLY A 271 -14.81 1.14 10.55
C GLY A 271 -15.35 -0.30 10.60
N ASN A 272 -14.90 -1.16 9.65
CA ASN A 272 -15.44 -2.51 9.47
C ASN A 272 -14.34 -3.45 8.96
N PHE A 273 -14.13 -4.61 9.61
CA PHE A 273 -13.05 -5.52 9.25
C PHE A 273 -13.29 -6.25 7.91
N GLY A 274 -14.52 -6.47 7.49
CA GLY A 274 -14.80 -7.06 6.17
C GLY A 274 -14.28 -6.17 5.04
N THR A 275 -14.50 -4.86 5.15
CA THR A 275 -13.88 -3.86 4.26
C THR A 275 -12.37 -3.77 4.48
N GLY A 276 -11.92 -3.89 5.73
CA GLY A 276 -10.50 -3.87 6.11
C GLY A 276 -9.69 -4.96 5.42
N ILE A 277 -10.13 -6.22 5.49
CA ILE A 277 -9.51 -7.39 4.84
C ILE A 277 -9.31 -7.13 3.33
N ARG A 278 -10.36 -6.65 2.68
CA ARG A 278 -10.31 -6.34 1.26
C ARG A 278 -9.30 -5.23 0.92
N HIS A 279 -9.18 -4.21 1.77
CA HIS A 279 -8.26 -3.11 1.51
C HIS A 279 -6.80 -3.45 1.86
N ARG A 280 -6.55 -4.17 2.96
CA ARG A 280 -5.18 -4.56 3.34
C ARG A 280 -4.53 -5.54 2.36
N ALA A 281 -5.31 -6.36 1.69
CA ALA A 281 -4.83 -7.26 0.64
C ALA A 281 -4.05 -6.54 -0.48
N LYS A 282 -4.33 -5.27 -0.75
CA LYS A 282 -3.59 -4.45 -1.73
C LYS A 282 -2.16 -4.17 -1.31
N PHE A 283 -1.89 -4.16 0.00
CA PHE A 283 -0.61 -3.76 0.60
C PHE A 283 0.19 -4.94 1.15
N ILE A 284 -0.39 -6.16 1.16
CA ILE A 284 0.27 -7.34 1.72
C ILE A 284 1.65 -7.59 1.12
N ILE A 285 1.84 -7.26 -0.14
CA ILE A 285 3.11 -7.43 -0.82
C ILE A 285 4.21 -6.58 -0.18
N MET A 286 3.88 -5.37 0.29
CA MET A 286 4.85 -4.54 1.01
C MET A 286 5.29 -5.19 2.32
N PHE A 287 4.36 -5.85 3.05
CA PHE A 287 4.71 -6.63 4.24
C PHE A 287 5.64 -7.80 3.90
N ILE A 288 5.31 -8.57 2.86
CA ILE A 288 6.11 -9.72 2.42
C ILE A 288 7.51 -9.27 2.01
N LEU A 289 7.65 -8.19 1.25
CA LEU A 289 8.93 -7.65 0.79
C LEU A 289 9.81 -7.17 1.95
N LEU A 290 9.23 -6.48 2.93
CA LEU A 290 9.95 -5.98 4.10
C LEU A 290 10.36 -7.10 5.08
N ALA A 291 9.57 -8.18 5.15
CA ALA A 291 9.86 -9.37 5.95
C ALA A 291 10.76 -10.38 5.21
N ALA A 292 11.02 -10.21 3.93
CA ALA A 292 11.52 -11.21 3.00
C ALA A 292 12.73 -12.03 3.46
N PRO A 293 13.82 -11.48 4.02
CA PRO A 293 14.98 -12.27 4.45
C PRO A 293 14.64 -13.30 5.52
N LEU A 294 13.67 -12.98 6.39
CA LEU A 294 13.28 -13.78 7.55
C LEU A 294 12.14 -14.75 7.25
N LEU A 295 11.56 -14.72 6.04
CA LEU A 295 10.53 -15.67 5.65
C LEU A 295 11.07 -17.11 5.68
N PRO A 296 10.26 -18.10 6.11
CA PRO A 296 10.63 -19.50 6.06
C PRO A 296 10.90 -19.95 4.62
N LYS A 297 11.72 -20.98 4.48
CA LYS A 297 11.98 -21.62 3.18
C LYS A 297 10.91 -22.66 2.91
N PHE A 298 10.33 -22.65 1.71
CA PHE A 298 9.53 -23.76 1.22
C PHE A 298 10.46 -24.88 0.75
N ILE A 299 10.43 -26.02 1.41
CA ILE A 299 11.21 -27.22 1.05
C ILE A 299 10.22 -28.23 0.50
N PHE A 300 10.10 -28.29 -0.83
CA PHE A 300 9.23 -29.25 -1.52
C PHE A 300 9.89 -30.64 -1.69
N TYR A 301 11.18 -30.73 -1.47
CA TYR A 301 11.93 -31.97 -1.65
C TYR A 301 13.02 -32.11 -0.58
N LYS A 302 12.86 -33.11 0.27
CA LYS A 302 13.97 -33.54 1.12
C LYS A 302 14.82 -34.48 0.25
N LYS A 303 16.00 -34.02 -0.24
CA LYS A 303 16.97 -34.93 -0.83
C LYS A 303 17.14 -36.10 0.13
N MET A 304 16.67 -37.29 -0.25
CA MET A 304 17.06 -38.50 0.44
C MET A 304 18.59 -38.58 0.33
N LYS A 305 19.27 -38.47 1.45
CA LYS A 305 20.69 -38.81 1.51
C LYS A 305 20.81 -40.28 1.13
N LYS A 306 21.43 -40.53 -0.03
CA LYS A 306 21.95 -41.85 -0.35
C LYS A 306 23.11 -42.15 0.58
#